data_827b11ea6f9fc7594daa221e00f3277b
#
_entry.id   827b11ea6f9fc7594daa221e00f3277b
#
_cell.length_a   1.000
_cell.length_b   1.000
_cell.length_c   1.000
_cell.angle_alpha   90.00
_cell.angle_beta   90.00
_cell.angle_gamma   90.00
#
_symmetry.space_group_name_H-M   'P 1'
#
loop_
_entity.id
_entity.type
_entity.pdbx_description
1 polymer ?
#
loop_
_entity_poly.entity_id
_entity_poly.type
_entity_poly.pdbx_seq_one_letter_code
_entity_poly.pdbx_strand_id
1 'polypeptide(L)'
;HTSCVDEVGNCDILILIIGARFGGKATPESLNRVNFDAIKNESVSVDSLKETDSLSVTQLEVLKAIESAIPVYTFIDRRVWHDHSLYEKNKSSDIIDKIVFPSIEKQETAKYIFNFINFVRLRTHGNNIFTFEKAQDIEDILKKQWSAYFQRLLQEQRYKSNEHKQIDILSNQFEDLKTAILSTIENVDQRETARGVVRYRRLFDFLFSLKISQADLKTKTC
;
A
#
# COMPACT_ATOMS: atom_id res chain seq x y z
N HIS A 1 14.84 -16.82 9.80
CA HIS A 1 14.10 -16.62 8.53
C HIS A 1 12.71 -16.05 8.77
N THR A 2 12.03 -16.39 9.88
CA THR A 2 10.71 -15.81 10.22
C THR A 2 10.82 -14.33 10.59
N SER A 3 11.87 -13.92 11.29
CA SER A 3 12.07 -12.53 11.73
C SER A 3 12.23 -11.56 10.54
N CYS A 4 12.91 -11.97 9.47
CA CYS A 4 13.07 -11.12 8.28
C CYS A 4 11.73 -10.80 7.60
N VAL A 5 10.84 -11.80 7.47
CA VAL A 5 9.51 -11.59 6.89
C VAL A 5 8.63 -10.70 7.77
N ASP A 6 8.73 -10.86 9.11
CA ASP A 6 7.96 -10.04 10.06
C ASP A 6 8.44 -8.57 10.07
N GLU A 7 9.73 -8.33 9.88
CA GLU A 7 10.31 -6.98 9.82
C GLU A 7 9.90 -6.19 8.58
N VAL A 8 9.54 -6.86 7.49
CA VAL A 8 9.09 -6.19 6.25
C VAL A 8 7.93 -5.25 6.53
N GLY A 9 6.98 -5.62 7.40
CA GLY A 9 5.84 -4.78 7.74
C GLY A 9 6.17 -3.42 8.38
N ASN A 10 7.40 -3.25 8.86
CA ASN A 10 7.90 -2.01 9.48
C ASN A 10 8.72 -1.16 8.51
N CYS A 11 8.85 -1.58 7.25
CA CYS A 11 9.61 -0.87 6.23
C CYS A 11 8.71 0.06 5.41
N ASP A 12 9.22 1.22 5.02
CA ASP A 12 8.52 2.16 4.13
C ASP A 12 8.70 1.80 2.64
N ILE A 13 9.79 1.13 2.30
CA ILE A 13 10.17 0.77 0.93
C ILE A 13 10.93 -0.55 0.94
N LEU A 14 10.68 -1.42 -0.03
CA LEU A 14 11.45 -2.63 -0.25
C LEU A 14 12.23 -2.52 -1.56
N ILE A 15 13.54 -2.82 -1.52
CA ILE A 15 14.40 -2.91 -2.70
C ILE A 15 14.67 -4.38 -2.99
N LEU A 16 14.15 -4.88 -4.12
CA LEU A 16 14.36 -6.24 -4.59
C LEU A 16 15.49 -6.26 -5.61
N ILE A 17 16.52 -7.06 -5.37
CA ILE A 17 17.61 -7.30 -6.32
C ILE A 17 17.55 -8.76 -6.76
N ILE A 18 17.33 -8.99 -8.05
CA ILE A 18 17.30 -10.32 -8.65
C ILE A 18 18.60 -10.53 -9.45
N GLY A 19 19.40 -11.47 -8.97
CA GLY A 19 20.66 -11.89 -9.61
C GLY A 19 20.65 -13.37 -9.97
N ALA A 20 21.84 -13.96 -10.08
CA ALA A 20 22.10 -15.33 -10.52
C ALA A 20 21.62 -16.43 -9.56
N ARG A 21 21.25 -16.06 -8.32
CA ARG A 21 20.93 -17.00 -7.23
C ARG A 21 19.47 -16.95 -6.84
N PHE A 22 18.90 -18.12 -6.60
CA PHE A 22 17.50 -18.24 -6.15
C PHE A 22 17.29 -17.76 -4.70
N GLY A 23 18.31 -17.81 -3.85
CA GLY A 23 18.22 -17.53 -2.42
C GLY A 23 17.93 -18.77 -1.56
N GLY A 24 17.83 -18.58 -0.25
CA GLY A 24 17.53 -19.64 0.71
C GLY A 24 16.08 -20.11 0.63
N LYS A 25 15.85 -21.43 0.72
CA LYS A 25 14.50 -21.98 0.73
C LYS A 25 13.71 -21.53 1.96
N ALA A 26 12.45 -21.15 1.77
CA ALA A 26 11.54 -20.79 2.85
C ALA A 26 11.21 -21.99 3.73
N THR A 27 11.06 -21.78 5.04
CA THR A 27 10.57 -22.79 5.97
C THR A 27 9.04 -22.79 6.01
N PRO A 28 8.39 -23.93 6.39
CA PRO A 28 6.93 -23.97 6.53
C PRO A 28 6.38 -22.89 7.48
N GLU A 29 7.13 -22.55 8.52
CA GLU A 29 6.77 -21.51 9.48
C GLU A 29 6.80 -20.11 8.84
N SER A 30 7.76 -19.84 7.94
CA SER A 30 7.82 -18.57 7.23
C SER A 30 6.72 -18.43 6.16
N LEU A 31 6.28 -19.53 5.55
CA LEU A 31 5.16 -19.53 4.61
C LEU A 31 3.84 -19.07 5.27
N ASN A 32 3.62 -19.46 6.54
CA ASN A 32 2.42 -19.07 7.30
C ASN A 32 2.36 -17.57 7.65
N ARG A 33 3.44 -16.81 7.40
CA ARG A 33 3.50 -15.36 7.68
C ARG A 33 2.92 -14.50 6.56
N VAL A 34 2.62 -15.08 5.41
CA VAL A 34 2.08 -14.39 4.23
C VAL A 34 0.67 -14.88 3.94
N ASN A 35 -0.26 -13.97 3.82
CA ASN A 35 -1.63 -14.26 3.41
C ASN A 35 -1.72 -14.33 1.88
N PHE A 36 -1.60 -15.53 1.33
CA PHE A 36 -1.66 -15.76 -0.12
C PHE A 36 -3.02 -15.39 -0.72
N ASP A 37 -4.12 -15.44 0.05
CA ASP A 37 -5.44 -15.08 -0.44
C ASP A 37 -5.56 -13.57 -0.68
N ALA A 38 -4.92 -12.76 0.15
CA ALA A 38 -4.87 -11.32 -0.03
C ALA A 38 -4.12 -10.90 -1.30
N ILE A 39 -3.16 -11.74 -1.76
CA ILE A 39 -2.28 -11.42 -2.90
C ILE A 39 -2.82 -11.97 -4.23
N LYS A 40 -3.87 -12.80 -4.21
CA LYS A 40 -4.41 -13.47 -5.42
C LYS A 40 -4.67 -12.53 -6.60
N ASN A 41 -5.11 -11.32 -6.32
CA ASN A 41 -5.48 -10.32 -7.32
C ASN A 41 -4.33 -9.38 -7.70
N GLU A 42 -3.16 -9.51 -7.05
CA GLU A 42 -2.04 -8.58 -7.23
C GLU A 42 -1.16 -8.90 -8.45
N SER A 43 -1.23 -10.12 -8.96
CA SER A 43 -0.54 -10.50 -10.20
C SER A 43 -1.27 -11.61 -10.94
N VAL A 44 -1.26 -11.54 -12.27
CA VAL A 44 -1.82 -12.58 -13.17
C VAL A 44 -1.12 -13.93 -13.02
N SER A 45 0.12 -13.94 -12.48
CA SER A 45 0.93 -15.16 -12.36
C SER A 45 1.12 -15.65 -10.93
N VAL A 46 0.24 -15.27 -9.98
CA VAL A 46 0.30 -15.76 -8.59
C VAL A 46 0.23 -17.28 -8.52
N ASP A 47 -0.56 -17.90 -9.36
CA ASP A 47 -0.73 -19.37 -9.36
C ASP A 47 0.56 -20.09 -9.75
N SER A 48 1.41 -19.51 -10.61
CA SER A 48 2.72 -20.07 -10.94
C SER A 48 3.70 -20.12 -9.76
N LEU A 49 3.49 -19.30 -8.73
CA LEU A 49 4.28 -19.35 -7.49
C LEU A 49 3.78 -20.43 -6.53
N LYS A 50 2.48 -20.77 -6.57
CA LYS A 50 1.90 -21.82 -5.72
C LYS A 50 2.29 -23.22 -6.17
N GLU A 51 2.50 -23.43 -7.47
CA GLU A 51 2.94 -24.71 -8.05
C GLU A 51 4.41 -25.02 -7.74
N THR A 52 5.15 -24.03 -7.22
CA THR A 52 6.54 -24.23 -6.84
C THR A 52 6.62 -24.69 -5.38
N ASP A 53 6.95 -25.97 -5.16
CA ASP A 53 7.21 -26.57 -3.83
C ASP A 53 8.36 -25.90 -3.06
N SER A 54 8.93 -24.82 -3.57
CA SER A 54 10.03 -24.11 -2.95
C SER A 54 10.00 -22.61 -3.25
N LEU A 55 9.35 -21.85 -2.39
CA LEU A 55 9.56 -20.40 -2.33
C LEU A 55 10.85 -20.09 -1.60
N SER A 56 11.57 -19.05 -2.02
CA SER A 56 12.71 -18.53 -1.27
C SER A 56 12.25 -17.52 -0.20
N VAL A 57 13.09 -17.32 0.81
CA VAL A 57 12.85 -16.29 1.83
C VAL A 57 12.66 -14.91 1.20
N THR A 58 13.51 -14.55 0.23
CA THR A 58 13.40 -13.28 -0.52
C THR A 58 12.06 -13.13 -1.24
N GLN A 59 11.53 -14.22 -1.81
CA GLN A 59 10.20 -14.18 -2.42
C GLN A 59 9.11 -13.93 -1.37
N LEU A 60 9.20 -14.54 -0.18
CA LEU A 60 8.26 -14.29 0.91
C LEU A 60 8.32 -12.86 1.42
N GLU A 61 9.53 -12.28 1.53
CA GLU A 61 9.69 -10.86 1.90
C GLU A 61 8.99 -9.94 0.91
N VAL A 62 9.11 -10.22 -0.40
CA VAL A 62 8.42 -9.45 -1.44
C VAL A 62 6.90 -9.64 -1.36
N LEU A 63 6.42 -10.89 -1.17
CA LEU A 63 4.99 -11.17 -1.01
C LEU A 63 4.42 -10.46 0.22
N LYS A 64 5.18 -10.41 1.33
CA LYS A 64 4.80 -9.68 2.55
C LYS A 64 4.76 -8.17 2.32
N ALA A 65 5.71 -7.61 1.58
CA ALA A 65 5.69 -6.20 1.21
C ALA A 65 4.45 -5.85 0.38
N ILE A 66 4.07 -6.73 -0.56
CA ILE A 66 2.88 -6.56 -1.40
C ILE A 66 1.61 -6.61 -0.54
N GLU A 67 1.49 -7.60 0.34
CA GLU A 67 0.37 -7.74 1.30
C GLU A 67 0.21 -6.48 2.16
N SER A 68 1.34 -5.88 2.57
CA SER A 68 1.38 -4.67 3.42
C SER A 68 1.30 -3.36 2.61
N ALA A 69 1.07 -3.42 1.29
CA ALA A 69 1.05 -2.26 0.38
C ALA A 69 2.34 -1.42 0.38
N ILE A 70 3.48 -2.05 0.71
CA ILE A 70 4.81 -1.41 0.72
C ILE A 70 5.31 -1.32 -0.73
N PRO A 71 5.80 -0.14 -1.18
CA PRO A 71 6.39 0.02 -2.51
C PRO A 71 7.61 -0.89 -2.70
N VAL A 72 7.62 -1.64 -3.82
CA VAL A 72 8.73 -2.53 -4.18
C VAL A 72 9.44 -1.98 -5.41
N TYR A 73 10.72 -1.66 -5.28
CA TYR A 73 11.59 -1.28 -6.39
C TYR A 73 12.41 -2.49 -6.82
N THR A 74 12.17 -2.99 -8.02
CA THR A 74 12.79 -4.22 -8.51
C THR A 74 13.94 -3.92 -9.47
N PHE A 75 15.11 -4.47 -9.15
CA PHE A 75 16.31 -4.41 -9.97
C PHE A 75 16.72 -5.82 -10.40
N ILE A 76 16.91 -6.01 -11.69
CA ILE A 76 17.29 -7.32 -12.27
C ILE A 76 18.65 -7.19 -12.96
N ASP A 77 19.58 -8.08 -12.64
CA ASP A 77 20.85 -8.17 -13.38
C ASP A 77 20.56 -8.31 -14.88
N ARG A 78 21.19 -7.49 -15.72
CA ARG A 78 20.95 -7.45 -17.16
C ARG A 78 21.15 -8.80 -17.82
N ARG A 79 22.11 -9.60 -17.36
CA ARG A 79 22.36 -10.94 -17.88
C ARG A 79 21.21 -11.88 -17.56
N VAL A 80 20.70 -11.83 -16.34
CA VAL A 80 19.51 -12.60 -15.91
C VAL A 80 18.27 -12.20 -16.70
N TRP A 81 18.11 -10.89 -16.96
CA TRP A 81 17.02 -10.39 -17.81
C TRP A 81 17.09 -10.91 -19.26
N HIS A 82 18.29 -11.01 -19.83
CA HIS A 82 18.49 -11.61 -21.17
C HIS A 82 18.12 -13.10 -21.18
N ASP A 83 18.57 -13.87 -20.20
CA ASP A 83 18.24 -15.28 -20.06
C ASP A 83 16.74 -15.49 -19.82
N HIS A 84 16.11 -14.65 -19.00
CA HIS A 84 14.66 -14.63 -18.82
C HIS A 84 13.92 -14.38 -20.15
N SER A 85 14.41 -13.43 -20.96
CA SER A 85 13.82 -13.15 -22.27
C SER A 85 13.94 -14.33 -23.24
N LEU A 86 15.05 -15.07 -23.16
CA LEU A 86 15.25 -16.32 -23.92
C LEU A 86 14.29 -17.41 -23.43
N TYR A 87 14.15 -17.56 -22.11
CA TYR A 87 13.19 -18.50 -21.49
C TYR A 87 11.75 -18.22 -21.96
N GLU A 88 11.30 -16.96 -21.87
CA GLU A 88 9.95 -16.58 -22.25
C GLU A 88 9.61 -16.90 -23.73
N LYS A 89 10.59 -16.73 -24.62
CA LYS A 89 10.43 -17.08 -26.06
C LYS A 89 10.35 -18.58 -26.33
N ASN A 90 10.90 -19.39 -25.45
CA ASN A 90 11.06 -20.82 -25.66
C ASN A 90 10.28 -21.71 -24.67
N LYS A 91 9.57 -21.10 -23.69
CA LYS A 91 8.89 -21.85 -22.61
C LYS A 91 7.85 -22.87 -23.08
N SER A 92 7.29 -22.68 -24.28
CA SER A 92 6.34 -23.63 -24.90
C SER A 92 7.02 -24.61 -25.89
N SER A 93 8.34 -24.60 -25.97
CA SER A 93 9.10 -25.45 -26.88
C SER A 93 9.68 -26.67 -26.15
N ASP A 94 9.71 -27.82 -26.81
CA ASP A 94 10.29 -29.08 -26.30
C ASP A 94 11.80 -28.99 -26.00
N ILE A 95 12.46 -27.92 -26.47
CA ILE A 95 13.88 -27.69 -26.23
C ILE A 95 14.18 -26.98 -24.92
N ILE A 96 13.18 -26.45 -24.22
CA ILE A 96 13.37 -25.58 -23.02
C ILE A 96 14.22 -26.25 -21.93
N ASP A 97 14.04 -27.57 -21.74
CA ASP A 97 14.78 -28.31 -20.72
C ASP A 97 16.25 -28.61 -21.13
N LYS A 98 16.61 -28.32 -22.38
CA LYS A 98 17.98 -28.48 -22.92
C LYS A 98 18.73 -27.15 -22.97
N ILE A 99 18.03 -26.04 -22.76
CA ILE A 99 18.64 -24.71 -22.78
C ILE A 99 19.40 -24.48 -21.45
N VAL A 100 20.67 -24.11 -21.59
CA VAL A 100 21.51 -23.68 -20.47
C VAL A 100 21.46 -22.15 -20.37
N PHE A 101 21.20 -21.63 -19.20
CA PHE A 101 21.13 -20.20 -18.93
C PHE A 101 22.43 -19.71 -18.27
N PRO A 102 23.33 -19.05 -19.01
CA PRO A 102 24.69 -18.76 -18.54
C PRO A 102 24.74 -17.85 -17.32
N SER A 103 23.70 -17.00 -17.11
CA SER A 103 23.65 -16.09 -15.97
C SER A 103 23.20 -16.75 -14.68
N ILE A 104 22.69 -17.99 -14.70
CA ILE A 104 22.14 -18.68 -13.54
C ILE A 104 23.15 -19.67 -12.97
N GLU A 105 23.47 -19.54 -11.68
CA GLU A 105 24.46 -20.40 -11.03
C GLU A 105 24.00 -21.87 -10.97
N LYS A 106 22.74 -22.12 -10.64
CA LYS A 106 22.16 -23.47 -10.56
C LYS A 106 21.01 -23.58 -11.54
N GLN A 107 21.22 -24.32 -12.63
CA GLN A 107 20.24 -24.44 -13.72
C GLN A 107 18.88 -24.94 -13.26
N GLU A 108 18.85 -25.83 -12.27
CA GLU A 108 17.63 -26.32 -11.63
C GLU A 108 16.76 -25.23 -11.01
N THR A 109 17.36 -24.08 -10.66
CA THR A 109 16.64 -22.95 -10.07
C THR A 109 16.21 -21.89 -11.09
N ALA A 110 16.61 -22.03 -12.36
CA ALA A 110 16.36 -21.04 -13.40
C ALA A 110 14.86 -20.75 -13.58
N LYS A 111 14.03 -21.79 -13.67
CA LYS A 111 12.56 -21.65 -13.82
C LYS A 111 11.94 -20.90 -12.63
N TYR A 112 12.41 -21.13 -11.40
CA TYR A 112 11.91 -20.44 -10.21
C TYR A 112 12.24 -18.95 -10.23
N ILE A 113 13.46 -18.59 -10.66
CA ILE A 113 13.88 -17.19 -10.81
C ILE A 113 13.04 -16.50 -11.89
N PHE A 114 12.86 -17.14 -13.04
CA PHE A 114 12.13 -16.57 -14.17
C PHE A 114 10.62 -16.44 -13.89
N ASN A 115 10.02 -17.42 -13.23
CA ASN A 115 8.63 -17.32 -12.78
C ASN A 115 8.43 -16.19 -11.76
N PHE A 116 9.41 -15.98 -10.88
CA PHE A 116 9.36 -14.86 -9.95
C PHE A 116 9.50 -13.52 -10.65
N ILE A 117 10.36 -13.39 -11.65
CA ILE A 117 10.43 -12.21 -12.52
C ILE A 117 9.07 -11.95 -13.19
N ASN A 118 8.42 -13.00 -13.71
CA ASN A 118 7.10 -12.88 -14.30
C ASN A 118 6.05 -12.43 -13.28
N PHE A 119 6.06 -12.97 -12.07
CA PHE A 119 5.17 -12.56 -11.00
C PHE A 119 5.31 -11.06 -10.74
N VAL A 120 6.54 -10.57 -10.54
CA VAL A 120 6.78 -9.13 -10.25
C VAL A 120 6.38 -8.25 -11.43
N ARG A 121 6.68 -8.68 -12.67
CA ARG A 121 6.38 -7.93 -13.90
C ARG A 121 4.88 -7.80 -14.19
N LEU A 122 4.11 -8.84 -13.90
CA LEU A 122 2.69 -8.94 -14.20
C LEU A 122 1.80 -8.49 -13.03
N ARG A 123 2.36 -7.78 -12.07
CA ARG A 123 1.58 -7.16 -10.99
C ARG A 123 0.66 -6.07 -11.53
N THR A 124 -0.50 -5.94 -10.92
CA THR A 124 -1.49 -4.89 -11.25
C THR A 124 -0.99 -3.49 -10.91
N HIS A 125 -0.21 -3.38 -9.82
CA HIS A 125 0.37 -2.14 -9.33
C HIS A 125 1.83 -2.32 -8.92
N GLY A 126 2.62 -1.25 -8.99
CA GLY A 126 4.00 -1.25 -8.50
C GLY A 126 4.92 -2.23 -9.24
N ASN A 127 4.72 -2.42 -10.54
CA ASN A 127 5.46 -3.34 -11.40
C ASN A 127 6.68 -2.70 -12.09
N ASN A 128 7.25 -1.65 -11.50
CA ASN A 128 8.44 -0.99 -12.03
C ASN A 128 9.65 -1.91 -11.90
N ILE A 129 10.20 -2.31 -13.04
CA ILE A 129 11.40 -3.14 -13.13
C ILE A 129 12.50 -2.33 -13.81
N PHE A 130 13.67 -2.36 -13.21
CA PHE A 130 14.89 -1.74 -13.72
C PHE A 130 15.95 -2.82 -13.93
N THR A 131 16.73 -2.71 -14.99
CA THR A 131 17.89 -3.57 -15.19
C THR A 131 19.16 -2.83 -14.76
N PHE A 132 20.14 -3.56 -14.20
CA PHE A 132 21.42 -3.02 -13.79
C PHE A 132 22.58 -3.91 -14.24
N GLU A 133 23.73 -3.34 -14.42
CA GLU A 133 25.00 -4.02 -14.65
C GLU A 133 25.96 -3.87 -13.47
N LYS A 134 25.88 -2.73 -12.79
CA LYS A 134 26.72 -2.37 -11.65
C LYS A 134 25.90 -1.65 -10.58
N ALA A 135 26.42 -1.62 -9.37
CA ALA A 135 25.75 -0.99 -8.22
C ALA A 135 25.43 0.50 -8.44
N GLN A 136 26.26 1.21 -9.21
CA GLN A 136 26.02 2.62 -9.53
C GLN A 136 24.71 2.85 -10.29
N ASP A 137 24.31 1.90 -11.17
CA ASP A 137 23.06 1.99 -11.93
C ASP A 137 21.87 1.97 -10.96
N ILE A 138 21.91 1.12 -9.93
CA ILE A 138 20.88 1.05 -8.88
C ILE A 138 20.81 2.37 -8.10
N GLU A 139 21.96 2.88 -7.68
CA GLU A 139 22.05 4.17 -6.94
C GLU A 139 21.45 5.32 -7.74
N ASP A 140 21.82 5.47 -9.01
CA ASP A 140 21.35 6.55 -9.85
C ASP A 140 19.83 6.48 -10.12
N ILE A 141 19.31 5.27 -10.28
CA ILE A 141 17.87 5.05 -10.44
C ILE A 141 17.14 5.37 -9.14
N LEU A 142 17.64 4.88 -7.99
CA LEU A 142 17.02 5.15 -6.69
C LEU A 142 17.01 6.64 -6.36
N LYS A 143 18.08 7.38 -6.62
CA LYS A 143 18.12 8.84 -6.44
C LYS A 143 17.01 9.54 -7.22
N LYS A 144 16.78 9.15 -8.48
CA LYS A 144 15.70 9.72 -9.32
C LYS A 144 14.32 9.36 -8.79
N GLN A 145 14.10 8.07 -8.45
CA GLN A 145 12.82 7.59 -7.96
C GLN A 145 12.45 8.22 -6.62
N TRP A 146 13.39 8.28 -5.68
CA TRP A 146 13.16 8.89 -4.38
C TRP A 146 12.93 10.39 -4.45
N SER A 147 13.67 11.09 -5.33
CA SER A 147 13.40 12.52 -5.55
C SER A 147 11.97 12.78 -6.02
N ALA A 148 11.48 11.98 -6.97
CA ALA A 148 10.09 12.07 -7.44
C ALA A 148 9.08 11.69 -6.34
N TYR A 149 9.38 10.66 -5.55
CA TYR A 149 8.54 10.23 -4.44
C TYR A 149 8.45 11.30 -3.35
N PHE A 150 9.57 11.87 -2.92
CA PHE A 150 9.58 12.96 -1.95
C PHE A 150 8.86 14.21 -2.46
N GLN A 151 9.02 14.55 -3.73
CA GLN A 151 8.29 15.67 -4.33
C GLN A 151 6.77 15.45 -4.24
N ARG A 152 6.30 14.24 -4.53
CA ARG A 152 4.88 13.87 -4.40
C ARG A 152 4.40 13.98 -2.96
N LEU A 153 5.14 13.44 -1.97
CA LEU A 153 4.80 13.54 -0.56
C LEU A 153 4.70 15.00 -0.08
N LEU A 154 5.63 15.86 -0.50
CA LEU A 154 5.60 17.29 -0.20
C LEU A 154 4.37 17.98 -0.82
N GLN A 155 3.98 17.60 -2.03
CA GLN A 155 2.76 18.11 -2.66
C GLN A 155 1.51 17.65 -1.89
N GLU A 156 1.39 16.37 -1.56
CA GLU A 156 0.28 15.83 -0.77
C GLU A 156 0.16 16.53 0.60
N GLN A 157 1.30 16.78 1.26
CA GLN A 157 1.32 17.52 2.53
C GLN A 157 0.82 18.95 2.36
N ARG A 158 1.19 19.64 1.27
CA ARG A 158 0.69 20.98 0.97
C ARG A 158 -0.81 20.98 0.71
N TYR A 159 -1.33 20.00 -0.03
CA TYR A 159 -2.77 19.87 -0.28
C TYR A 159 -3.54 19.67 1.04
N LYS A 160 -3.11 18.73 1.88
CA LYS A 160 -3.72 18.50 3.20
C LYS A 160 -3.69 19.75 4.08
N SER A 161 -2.59 20.49 4.09
CA SER A 161 -2.50 21.75 4.83
C SER A 161 -3.47 22.80 4.30
N ASN A 162 -3.66 22.89 2.98
CA ASN A 162 -4.62 23.80 2.38
C ASN A 162 -6.08 23.39 2.66
N GLU A 163 -6.39 22.11 2.63
CA GLU A 163 -7.73 21.61 3.03
C GLU A 163 -8.06 21.95 4.47
N HIS A 164 -7.12 21.77 5.41
CA HIS A 164 -7.33 22.17 6.80
C HIS A 164 -7.61 23.67 6.92
N LYS A 165 -6.86 24.54 6.23
CA LYS A 165 -7.12 25.97 6.20
C LYS A 165 -8.51 26.33 5.66
N GLN A 166 -8.96 25.62 4.61
CA GLN A 166 -10.31 25.82 4.06
C GLN A 166 -11.39 25.39 5.04
N ILE A 167 -11.20 24.27 5.75
CA ILE A 167 -12.10 23.81 6.81
C ILE A 167 -12.17 24.84 7.95
N ASP A 168 -11.04 25.40 8.37
CA ASP A 168 -11.00 26.45 9.39
C ASP A 168 -11.73 27.73 8.96
N ILE A 169 -11.55 28.15 7.70
CA ILE A 169 -12.27 29.29 7.12
C ILE A 169 -13.78 29.04 7.10
N LEU A 170 -14.21 27.87 6.62
CA LEU A 170 -15.62 27.49 6.61
C LEU A 170 -16.20 27.43 8.02
N SER A 171 -15.47 26.86 8.97
CA SER A 171 -15.87 26.80 10.37
C SER A 171 -16.10 28.21 10.95
N ASN A 172 -15.20 29.15 10.69
CA ASN A 172 -15.33 30.52 11.11
C ASN A 172 -16.55 31.21 10.45
N GLN A 173 -16.76 30.99 9.15
CA GLN A 173 -17.94 31.52 8.44
C GLN A 173 -19.24 30.96 9.02
N PHE A 174 -19.28 29.68 9.41
CA PHE A 174 -20.44 29.10 10.11
C PHE A 174 -20.68 29.70 11.47
N GLU A 175 -19.64 30.00 12.26
CA GLU A 175 -19.80 30.70 13.55
C GLU A 175 -20.29 32.13 13.37
N ASP A 176 -19.81 32.85 12.37
CA ASP A 176 -20.29 34.20 12.02
C ASP A 176 -21.75 34.18 11.60
N LEU A 177 -22.15 33.25 10.73
CA LEU A 177 -23.54 33.06 10.30
C LEU A 177 -24.44 32.72 11.48
N LYS A 178 -24.01 31.79 12.33
CA LYS A 178 -24.73 31.44 13.57
C LYS A 178 -24.94 32.67 14.46
N THR A 179 -23.90 33.46 14.64
CA THR A 179 -23.96 34.68 15.44
C THR A 179 -24.91 35.69 14.83
N ALA A 180 -24.87 35.90 13.51
CA ALA A 180 -25.77 36.76 12.79
C ALA A 180 -27.25 36.33 12.95
N ILE A 181 -27.53 35.02 12.75
CA ILE A 181 -28.89 34.46 12.91
C ILE A 181 -29.39 34.67 14.37
N LEU A 182 -28.55 34.36 15.36
CA LEU A 182 -28.92 34.54 16.76
C LEU A 182 -29.16 36.01 17.10
N SER A 183 -28.50 36.97 16.45
CA SER A 183 -28.69 38.39 16.66
C SER A 183 -30.01 38.91 16.09
N THR A 184 -30.60 38.24 15.11
CA THR A 184 -31.90 38.62 14.51
C THR A 184 -33.11 38.23 15.39
N ILE A 185 -32.92 37.40 16.41
CA ILE A 185 -33.96 36.98 17.34
C ILE A 185 -34.15 38.10 18.39
N GLU A 186 -35.25 38.83 18.27
CA GLU A 186 -35.55 39.97 19.17
C GLU A 186 -35.86 39.52 20.61
N ASN A 187 -36.59 38.41 20.77
CA ASN A 187 -36.97 37.88 22.07
C ASN A 187 -35.79 37.22 22.77
N VAL A 188 -35.44 37.71 23.97
CA VAL A 188 -34.28 37.25 24.75
C VAL A 188 -34.38 35.76 25.11
N ASP A 189 -35.57 35.31 25.57
CA ASP A 189 -35.77 33.90 25.97
C ASP A 189 -35.67 32.95 24.79
N GLN A 190 -36.21 33.35 23.62
CA GLN A 190 -36.06 32.57 22.39
C GLN A 190 -34.62 32.53 21.91
N ARG A 191 -33.87 33.62 22.05
CA ARG A 191 -32.45 33.68 21.69
C ARG A 191 -31.61 32.75 22.57
N GLU A 192 -31.84 32.76 23.89
CA GLU A 192 -31.14 31.86 24.83
C GLU A 192 -31.52 30.38 24.57
N THR A 193 -32.77 30.11 24.27
CA THR A 193 -33.21 28.77 23.87
C THR A 193 -32.52 28.31 22.58
N ALA A 194 -32.45 29.17 21.55
CA ALA A 194 -31.76 28.88 20.30
C ALA A 194 -30.25 28.64 20.50
N ARG A 195 -29.59 29.45 21.34
CA ARG A 195 -28.20 29.24 21.76
C ARG A 195 -28.01 27.89 22.43
N GLY A 196 -28.91 27.51 23.33
CA GLY A 196 -28.90 26.21 24.01
C GLY A 196 -28.98 25.04 23.03
N VAL A 197 -29.91 25.08 22.07
CA VAL A 197 -30.07 24.05 21.05
C VAL A 197 -28.82 23.91 20.20
N VAL A 198 -28.24 25.03 19.74
CA VAL A 198 -27.01 25.00 18.93
C VAL A 198 -25.83 24.45 19.73
N ARG A 199 -25.66 24.90 20.99
CA ARG A 199 -24.55 24.53 21.88
C ARG A 199 -24.58 23.04 22.24
N TYR A 200 -25.79 22.52 22.49
CA TYR A 200 -25.98 21.15 22.97
C TYR A 200 -26.54 20.20 21.88
N ARG A 201 -26.39 20.55 20.59
CA ARG A 201 -26.93 19.80 19.47
C ARG A 201 -26.65 18.31 19.56
N ARG A 202 -25.41 17.91 19.86
CA ARG A 202 -25.03 16.47 19.97
C ARG A 202 -25.79 15.77 21.10
N LEU A 203 -26.07 16.46 22.20
CA LEU A 203 -26.88 15.93 23.29
C LEU A 203 -28.33 15.76 22.85
N PHE A 204 -28.89 16.71 22.11
CA PHE A 204 -30.24 16.59 21.54
C PHE A 204 -30.32 15.47 20.52
N ASP A 205 -29.36 15.35 19.61
CA ASP A 205 -29.32 14.26 18.62
C ASP A 205 -29.24 12.90 19.33
N PHE A 206 -28.48 12.78 20.41
CA PHE A 206 -28.43 11.58 21.24
C PHE A 206 -29.77 11.28 21.92
N LEU A 207 -30.40 12.27 22.54
CA LEU A 207 -31.71 12.11 23.18
C LEU A 207 -32.81 11.73 22.18
N PHE A 208 -32.81 12.31 20.97
CA PHE A 208 -33.70 11.90 19.89
C PHE A 208 -33.47 10.47 19.42
N SER A 209 -32.21 10.02 19.37
CA SER A 209 -31.89 8.63 19.03
C SER A 209 -32.49 7.64 20.04
N LEU A 210 -32.66 8.06 21.28
CA LEU A 210 -33.33 7.32 22.35
C LEU A 210 -34.87 7.45 22.31
N LYS A 211 -35.45 8.08 21.26
CA LYS A 211 -36.89 8.36 21.13
C LYS A 211 -37.49 9.23 22.26
N ILE A 212 -36.66 10.03 22.91
CA ILE A 212 -37.10 11.02 23.93
C ILE A 212 -37.56 12.27 23.18
N SER A 213 -38.83 12.62 23.29
CA SER A 213 -39.38 13.82 22.61
C SER A 213 -39.04 15.11 23.35
N GLN A 214 -39.07 16.27 22.63
CA GLN A 214 -38.90 17.57 23.26
C GLN A 214 -39.96 17.86 24.35
N ALA A 215 -41.14 17.26 24.24
CA ALA A 215 -42.22 17.41 25.24
C ALA A 215 -41.83 16.72 26.56
N ASP A 216 -41.14 15.58 26.49
CA ASP A 216 -40.73 14.81 27.68
C ASP A 216 -39.61 15.52 28.47
N LEU A 217 -38.82 16.38 27.80
CA LEU A 217 -37.77 17.18 28.45
C LEU A 217 -38.29 18.38 29.20
N LYS A 218 -39.44 18.95 28.78
CA LYS A 218 -40.07 20.11 29.46
C LYS A 218 -40.80 19.76 30.76
N THR A 219 -41.23 18.51 30.89
CA THR A 219 -42.03 18.08 32.06
C THR A 219 -41.22 17.71 33.30
N LYS A 220 -39.89 17.67 33.23
CA LYS A 220 -39.01 17.29 34.34
C LYS A 220 -38.19 18.44 34.94
N THR A 221 -38.45 19.67 34.55
CA THR A 221 -37.80 20.89 35.11
C THR A 221 -38.80 21.76 35.87
N CYS A 222 -39.60 21.16 36.73
CA CYS A 222 -40.33 21.84 37.82
C CYS A 222 -39.96 21.19 39.14
#